data_023a756aa8aebfd7a8c5557f79659c39
#
_entry.id   023a756aa8aebfd7a8c5557f79659c39
#
_cell.length_a   1.000
_cell.length_b   1.000
_cell.length_c   1.000
_cell.angle_alpha   90.00
_cell.angle_beta   90.00
_cell.angle_gamma   90.00
#
_symmetry.space_group_name_H-M   'P 1'
#
loop_
_entity.id
_entity.type
_entity.pdbx_description
1 polymer ?
#
loop_
_entity_poly.entity_id
_entity_poly.type
_entity_poly.pdbx_seq_one_letter_code
_entity_poly.pdbx_strand_id
1 'polypeptide(L)'
;MLYIIKNINGLIRLKVPSFKEACSLYNISYIEANYTIGLYDSYFAGLIDTDGTIVFNYAGNRIECNLEFQYNEYTSKLNFDNTLLNSKPTILKRKKSSKSGDPNKFTSIAFKFQNVNSMLFIYDYFMHNRLYCDMKFYRVTKIKPFMEIRKYKPYPKYSVEHKIYSNFMIDWIKYENPLWYKVPCVKEHLLYKDK
;
A
#
# COMPACT_ATOMS: atom_id res chain seq x y z
N MET A 1 -30.17 1.51 9.25
CA MET A 1 -29.71 1.75 7.87
C MET A 1 -29.76 3.24 7.49
N LEU A 2 -30.91 3.92 7.60
CA LEU A 2 -31.08 5.35 7.26
C LEU A 2 -30.02 6.27 7.91
N TYR A 3 -29.75 6.08 9.21
CA TYR A 3 -28.73 6.85 9.95
C TYR A 3 -27.33 6.69 9.31
N ILE A 4 -26.95 5.47 8.94
CA ILE A 4 -25.65 5.21 8.30
C ILE A 4 -25.57 5.94 6.96
N ILE A 5 -26.59 5.78 6.08
CA ILE A 5 -26.61 6.41 4.76
C ILE A 5 -26.45 7.92 4.87
N LYS A 6 -27.18 8.57 5.79
CA LYS A 6 -27.09 10.03 6.01
C LYS A 6 -25.69 10.48 6.43
N ASN A 7 -25.02 9.71 7.32
CA ASN A 7 -23.72 10.11 7.85
C ASN A 7 -22.54 9.86 6.89
N ILE A 8 -22.66 8.88 5.97
CA ILE A 8 -21.59 8.58 4.99
C ILE A 8 -21.84 9.24 3.63
N ASN A 9 -22.99 9.90 3.43
CA ASN A 9 -23.31 10.59 2.19
C ASN A 9 -22.34 11.77 1.98
N GLY A 10 -21.71 11.82 0.81
CA GLY A 10 -20.60 12.75 0.51
C GLY A 10 -19.20 12.21 0.89
N LEU A 11 -19.11 11.00 1.50
CA LEU A 11 -17.81 10.39 1.83
C LEU A 11 -17.48 9.17 0.96
N ILE A 12 -18.47 8.60 0.25
CA ILE A 12 -18.30 7.38 -0.55
C ILE A 12 -17.64 7.70 -1.87
N ARG A 13 -16.40 7.22 -2.04
CA ARG A 13 -15.57 7.39 -3.25
C ARG A 13 -15.49 6.13 -4.12
N LEU A 14 -15.72 4.95 -3.50
CA LEU A 14 -15.76 3.65 -4.17
C LEU A 14 -17.14 3.03 -4.03
N LYS A 15 -17.50 2.08 -4.92
CA LYS A 15 -18.82 1.43 -4.96
C LYS A 15 -20.00 2.44 -5.01
N VAL A 16 -19.77 3.58 -5.65
CA VAL A 16 -20.75 4.67 -5.75
C VAL A 16 -22.08 4.23 -6.36
N PRO A 17 -22.15 3.37 -7.40
CA PRO A 17 -23.43 2.91 -7.93
C PRO A 17 -24.31 2.24 -6.87
N SER A 18 -23.76 1.31 -6.08
CA SER A 18 -24.52 0.64 -5.02
C SER A 18 -24.95 1.60 -3.90
N PHE A 19 -24.13 2.62 -3.63
CA PHE A 19 -24.49 3.64 -2.64
C PHE A 19 -25.60 4.58 -3.15
N LYS A 20 -25.59 4.95 -4.43
CA LYS A 20 -26.67 5.71 -5.07
C LYS A 20 -28.00 4.95 -5.01
N GLU A 21 -27.98 3.64 -5.27
CA GLU A 21 -29.14 2.77 -5.12
C GLU A 21 -29.66 2.79 -3.69
N ALA A 22 -28.78 2.64 -2.69
CA ALA A 22 -29.17 2.74 -1.29
C ALA A 22 -29.78 4.10 -0.94
N CYS A 23 -29.21 5.21 -1.42
CA CYS A 23 -29.78 6.54 -1.24
C CYS A 23 -31.20 6.64 -1.83
N SER A 24 -31.40 6.11 -3.04
CA SER A 24 -32.71 6.11 -3.71
C SER A 24 -33.77 5.35 -2.93
N LEU A 25 -33.43 4.17 -2.39
CA LEU A 25 -34.34 3.36 -1.58
C LEU A 25 -34.87 4.07 -0.32
N TYR A 26 -34.11 5.03 0.19
CA TYR A 26 -34.45 5.81 1.39
C TYR A 26 -34.85 7.26 1.08
N ASN A 27 -35.09 7.60 -0.19
CA ASN A 27 -35.43 8.96 -0.64
C ASN A 27 -34.40 10.01 -0.17
N ILE A 28 -33.09 9.68 -0.21
CA ILE A 28 -31.99 10.58 0.14
C ILE A 28 -31.32 11.03 -1.16
N SER A 29 -31.13 12.34 -1.33
CA SER A 29 -30.34 12.87 -2.44
C SER A 29 -28.87 12.48 -2.26
N TYR A 30 -28.27 11.84 -3.27
CA TYR A 30 -26.85 11.48 -3.26
C TYR A 30 -25.99 12.76 -3.33
N ILE A 31 -24.98 12.81 -2.50
CA ILE A 31 -23.93 13.86 -2.48
C ILE A 31 -22.63 13.22 -2.99
N GLU A 32 -22.05 13.83 -4.03
CA GLU A 32 -20.74 13.37 -4.56
C GLU A 32 -19.62 13.70 -3.58
N ALA A 33 -18.75 12.71 -3.35
CA ALA A 33 -17.59 12.87 -2.46
C ALA A 33 -16.48 13.68 -3.14
N ASN A 34 -15.64 14.35 -2.34
CA ASN A 34 -14.39 14.90 -2.82
C ASN A 34 -13.38 13.75 -3.02
N TYR A 35 -12.84 13.60 -4.23
CA TYR A 35 -11.87 12.56 -4.59
C TYR A 35 -10.41 12.95 -4.30
N THR A 36 -10.13 14.17 -3.91
CA THR A 36 -8.80 14.60 -3.44
C THR A 36 -8.68 14.26 -1.96
N ILE A 37 -7.75 13.37 -1.65
CA ILE A 37 -7.49 12.92 -0.28
C ILE A 37 -6.47 13.88 0.34
N GLY A 38 -6.88 14.52 1.43
CA GLY A 38 -6.08 15.53 2.12
C GLY A 38 -4.91 14.95 2.92
N LEU A 39 -4.07 15.85 3.42
CA LEU A 39 -2.96 15.50 4.29
C LEU A 39 -3.47 14.85 5.58
N TYR A 40 -2.92 13.70 5.91
CA TYR A 40 -3.31 12.88 7.08
C TYR A 40 -4.80 12.46 7.12
N ASP A 41 -5.53 12.52 6.00
CA ASP A 41 -6.89 11.97 5.93
C ASP A 41 -6.87 10.46 6.19
N SER A 42 -7.61 10.00 7.19
CA SER A 42 -7.67 8.59 7.62
C SER A 42 -8.26 7.64 6.55
N TYR A 43 -8.91 8.18 5.54
CA TYR A 43 -9.46 7.38 4.43
C TYR A 43 -8.38 6.55 3.71
N PHE A 44 -7.17 7.13 3.52
CA PHE A 44 -6.06 6.39 2.92
C PHE A 44 -5.62 5.20 3.78
N ALA A 45 -5.58 5.35 5.12
CA ALA A 45 -5.28 4.23 6.02
C ALA A 45 -6.32 3.12 5.90
N GLY A 46 -7.62 3.45 5.85
CA GLY A 46 -8.68 2.48 5.62
C GLY A 46 -8.54 1.73 4.29
N LEU A 47 -8.15 2.43 3.21
CA LEU A 47 -7.87 1.79 1.92
C LEU A 47 -6.67 0.85 1.98
N ILE A 48 -5.60 1.24 2.70
CA ILE A 48 -4.44 0.37 2.86
C ILE A 48 -4.79 -0.85 3.71
N ASP A 49 -5.61 -0.70 4.74
CA ASP A 49 -6.06 -1.84 5.57
C ASP A 49 -6.85 -2.87 4.77
N THR A 50 -7.72 -2.43 3.86
CA THR A 50 -8.56 -3.31 3.03
C THR A 50 -7.82 -3.82 1.80
N ASP A 51 -7.53 -2.95 0.86
CA ASP A 51 -7.10 -3.28 -0.50
C ASP A 51 -5.61 -2.98 -0.75
N GLY A 52 -4.94 -2.31 0.20
CA GLY A 52 -3.54 -1.91 0.04
C GLY A 52 -2.53 -2.96 0.51
N THR A 53 -1.27 -2.72 0.15
CA THR A 53 -0.14 -3.56 0.56
C THR A 53 1.04 -2.73 1.00
N ILE A 54 1.72 -3.19 2.07
CA ILE A 54 3.05 -2.73 2.46
C ILE A 54 4.01 -3.87 2.12
N VAL A 55 4.89 -3.66 1.15
CA VAL A 55 5.75 -4.72 0.61
C VAL A 55 7.22 -4.30 0.61
N PHE A 56 8.09 -5.29 0.74
CA PHE A 56 9.51 -5.10 0.55
C PHE A 56 9.90 -5.43 -0.90
N ASN A 57 10.41 -4.43 -1.60
CA ASN A 57 11.00 -4.61 -2.92
C ASN A 57 12.49 -4.90 -2.77
N TYR A 58 12.87 -6.19 -2.82
CA TYR A 58 14.26 -6.61 -2.65
C TYR A 58 15.19 -6.04 -3.72
N ALA A 59 14.79 -6.08 -4.98
CA ALA A 59 15.59 -5.54 -6.09
C ALA A 59 15.83 -4.03 -5.93
N GLY A 60 14.77 -3.27 -5.62
CA GLY A 60 14.84 -1.83 -5.39
C GLY A 60 15.36 -1.43 -4.01
N ASN A 61 15.59 -2.39 -3.11
CA ASN A 61 16.06 -2.16 -1.74
C ASN A 61 15.25 -1.09 -1.01
N ARG A 62 13.92 -1.24 -1.03
CA ARG A 62 12.98 -0.28 -0.45
C ARG A 62 11.69 -0.94 0.01
N ILE A 63 11.00 -0.28 0.92
CA ILE A 63 9.64 -0.64 1.32
C ILE A 63 8.68 0.23 0.52
N GLU A 64 7.64 -0.36 -0.02
CA GLU A 64 6.64 0.30 -0.87
C GLU A 64 5.26 0.19 -0.24
N CYS A 65 4.46 1.24 -0.40
CA CYS A 65 3.04 1.24 -0.10
C CYS A 65 2.27 1.32 -1.42
N ASN A 66 1.44 0.32 -1.69
CA ASN A 66 0.77 0.17 -2.97
C ASN A 66 -0.74 -0.02 -2.77
N LEU A 67 -1.53 0.66 -3.60
CA LEU A 67 -2.96 0.45 -3.79
C LEU A 67 -3.22 0.08 -5.24
N GLU A 68 -4.07 -0.89 -5.52
CA GLU A 68 -4.51 -1.22 -6.87
C GLU A 68 -6.00 -1.49 -6.89
N PHE A 69 -6.71 -0.85 -7.83
CA PHE A 69 -8.15 -0.96 -8.00
C PHE A 69 -8.48 -1.35 -9.45
N GLN A 70 -9.65 -1.94 -9.64
CA GLN A 70 -10.23 -2.03 -10.97
C GLN A 70 -10.42 -0.61 -11.52
N TYR A 71 -9.99 -0.37 -12.78
CA TYR A 71 -10.15 0.92 -13.42
C TYR A 71 -11.62 1.17 -13.76
N ASN A 72 -12.16 2.25 -13.25
CA ASN A 72 -13.49 2.75 -13.57
C ASN A 72 -13.58 4.27 -13.39
N GLU A 73 -14.75 4.86 -13.63
CA GLU A 73 -14.99 6.29 -13.50
C GLU A 73 -14.57 6.83 -12.13
N TYR A 74 -14.88 6.13 -11.05
CA TYR A 74 -14.65 6.60 -9.66
C TYR A 74 -13.20 6.41 -9.23
N THR A 75 -12.61 5.26 -9.51
CA THR A 75 -11.20 5.00 -9.16
C THR A 75 -10.24 5.87 -9.94
N SER A 76 -10.63 6.32 -11.16
CA SER A 76 -9.83 7.23 -11.96
C SER A 76 -9.81 8.67 -11.45
N LYS A 77 -10.79 9.06 -10.63
CA LYS A 77 -10.88 10.39 -9.98
C LYS A 77 -10.04 10.49 -8.72
N LEU A 78 -9.66 9.35 -8.10
CA LEU A 78 -8.89 9.35 -6.85
C LEU A 78 -7.57 10.09 -7.01
N ASN A 79 -7.31 11.02 -6.10
CA ASN A 79 -6.10 11.82 -6.07
C ASN A 79 -5.47 11.76 -4.67
N PHE A 80 -4.28 11.17 -4.59
CA PHE A 80 -3.49 11.02 -3.36
C PHE A 80 -2.26 11.94 -3.32
N ASP A 81 -2.17 12.94 -4.20
CA ASP A 81 -0.99 13.80 -4.33
C ASP A 81 -0.66 14.59 -3.06
N ASN A 82 -1.68 14.87 -2.24
CA ASN A 82 -1.55 15.66 -1.02
C ASN A 82 -1.74 14.81 0.26
N THR A 83 -1.84 13.48 0.14
CA THR A 83 -2.13 12.60 1.29
C THR A 83 -0.91 12.43 2.20
N LEU A 84 0.26 12.35 1.62
CA LEU A 84 1.53 12.28 2.33
C LEU A 84 2.32 13.56 2.14
N LEU A 85 2.94 14.03 3.22
CA LEU A 85 3.81 15.19 3.14
C LEU A 85 4.97 14.94 2.16
N ASN A 86 5.16 15.86 1.20
CA ASN A 86 6.26 15.81 0.24
C ASN A 86 6.42 14.48 -0.53
N SER A 87 5.34 13.70 -0.68
CA SER A 87 5.38 12.43 -1.37
C SER A 87 4.12 12.20 -2.20
N LYS A 88 4.31 12.03 -3.50
CA LYS A 88 3.24 11.70 -4.44
C LYS A 88 3.36 10.26 -4.92
N PRO A 89 2.23 9.57 -5.16
CA PRO A 89 2.28 8.22 -5.72
C PRO A 89 2.63 8.26 -7.22
N THR A 90 3.30 7.22 -7.69
CA THR A 90 3.36 6.90 -9.11
C THR A 90 2.05 6.24 -9.51
N ILE A 91 1.37 6.79 -10.51
CA ILE A 91 0.11 6.24 -11.02
C ILE A 91 0.41 5.34 -12.21
N LEU A 92 -0.02 4.07 -12.13
CA LEU A 92 0.12 3.09 -13.22
C LEU A 92 -1.26 2.61 -13.65
N LYS A 93 -1.57 2.80 -14.94
CA LYS A 93 -2.77 2.25 -15.57
C LYS A 93 -2.38 1.04 -16.41
N ARG A 94 -2.99 -0.12 -16.15
CA ARG A 94 -2.69 -1.36 -16.87
C ARG A 94 -3.79 -1.69 -17.85
N LYS A 95 -3.41 -2.14 -19.04
CA LYS A 95 -4.32 -2.69 -20.07
C LYS A 95 -4.33 -4.20 -19.96
N LYS A 96 -5.43 -4.86 -20.33
CA LYS A 96 -5.48 -6.31 -20.44
C LYS A 96 -4.66 -6.73 -21.66
N SER A 97 -3.75 -7.71 -21.49
CA SER A 97 -3.07 -8.35 -22.60
C SER A 97 -4.13 -9.06 -23.45
N SER A 98 -4.26 -8.62 -24.73
CA SER A 98 -5.40 -8.98 -25.52
C SER A 98 -5.26 -10.36 -26.19
N LYS A 99 -6.05 -11.35 -25.74
CA LYS A 99 -6.61 -12.33 -26.68
C LYS A 99 -8.14 -12.19 -26.86
N SER A 100 -8.82 -11.34 -26.12
CA SER A 100 -10.27 -11.14 -26.22
C SER A 100 -10.78 -9.84 -25.56
N GLY A 101 -10.25 -8.67 -25.88
CA GLY A 101 -10.74 -7.41 -25.32
C GLY A 101 -10.22 -6.17 -26.06
N ASP A 102 -10.91 -5.04 -25.90
CA ASP A 102 -10.49 -3.76 -26.45
C ASP A 102 -9.08 -3.38 -25.96
N PRO A 103 -8.07 -3.28 -26.85
CA PRO A 103 -6.70 -2.98 -26.48
C PRO A 103 -6.53 -1.58 -25.88
N ASN A 104 -7.54 -0.73 -25.98
CA ASN A 104 -7.52 0.63 -25.46
C ASN A 104 -8.14 0.76 -24.06
N LYS A 105 -8.79 -0.26 -23.54
CA LYS A 105 -9.45 -0.22 -22.23
C LYS A 105 -8.49 -0.57 -21.10
N PHE A 106 -8.31 0.34 -20.15
CA PHE A 106 -7.61 0.06 -18.91
C PHE A 106 -8.44 -0.89 -18.02
N THR A 107 -7.77 -1.83 -17.37
CA THR A 107 -8.40 -2.80 -16.46
C THR A 107 -8.11 -2.53 -15.01
N SER A 108 -6.95 -1.95 -14.70
CA SER A 108 -6.60 -1.54 -13.33
C SER A 108 -5.88 -0.20 -13.28
N ILE A 109 -5.97 0.44 -12.12
CA ILE A 109 -5.21 1.63 -11.75
C ILE A 109 -4.51 1.35 -10.43
N ALA A 110 -3.20 1.60 -10.39
CA ALA A 110 -2.39 1.42 -9.20
C ALA A 110 -1.75 2.75 -8.79
N PHE A 111 -1.78 3.02 -7.48
CA PHE A 111 -1.10 4.15 -6.84
C PHE A 111 0.05 3.59 -6.00
N LYS A 112 1.29 3.95 -6.33
CA LYS A 112 2.48 3.38 -5.73
C LYS A 112 3.37 4.44 -5.09
N PHE A 113 3.49 4.39 -3.78
CA PHE A 113 4.50 5.14 -3.06
C PHE A 113 5.76 4.27 -2.96
N GLN A 114 6.68 4.48 -3.88
CA GLN A 114 7.86 3.60 -4.08
C GLN A 114 9.19 4.35 -4.05
N ASN A 115 9.18 5.66 -3.80
CA ASN A 115 10.41 6.43 -3.65
C ASN A 115 11.03 6.15 -2.26
N VAL A 116 12.34 5.97 -2.22
CA VAL A 116 13.08 5.77 -0.97
C VAL A 116 12.83 6.91 0.02
N ASN A 117 12.85 8.15 -0.45
CA ASN A 117 12.61 9.33 0.40
C ASN A 117 11.17 9.38 0.93
N SER A 118 10.23 8.71 0.27
CA SER A 118 8.84 8.63 0.71
C SER A 118 8.63 7.68 1.88
N MET A 119 9.56 6.77 2.17
CA MET A 119 9.37 5.76 3.22
C MET A 119 9.15 6.38 4.61
N LEU A 120 9.87 7.44 4.96
CA LEU A 120 9.69 8.12 6.24
C LEU A 120 8.32 8.84 6.32
N PHE A 121 7.86 9.42 5.23
CA PHE A 121 6.52 10.04 5.18
C PHE A 121 5.40 9.00 5.28
N ILE A 122 5.59 7.81 4.69
CA ILE A 122 4.70 6.65 4.88
C ILE A 122 4.67 6.24 6.35
N TYR A 123 5.84 6.12 6.98
CA TYR A 123 5.94 5.81 8.39
C TYR A 123 5.20 6.82 9.25
N ASP A 124 5.48 8.12 9.09
CA ASP A 124 4.88 9.18 9.89
C ASP A 124 3.37 9.25 9.72
N TYR A 125 2.88 9.07 8.49
CA TYR A 125 1.45 9.00 8.20
C TYR A 125 0.78 7.85 8.98
N PHE A 126 1.32 6.63 8.94
CA PHE A 126 0.70 5.49 9.62
C PHE A 126 0.97 5.45 11.13
N MET A 127 1.93 6.20 11.65
CA MET A 127 2.02 6.45 13.10
C MET A 127 0.91 7.40 13.57
N HIS A 128 0.45 8.29 12.71
CA HIS A 128 -0.69 9.17 12.98
C HIS A 128 -2.03 8.46 12.73
N ASN A 129 -2.14 7.70 11.64
CA ASN A 129 -3.32 6.93 11.24
C ASN A 129 -3.01 5.44 11.29
N ARG A 130 -3.05 4.86 12.49
CA ARG A 130 -2.68 3.46 12.70
C ARG A 130 -3.51 2.50 11.84
N LEU A 131 -2.82 1.55 11.18
CA LEU A 131 -3.46 0.41 10.51
C LEU A 131 -3.99 -0.59 11.54
N TYR A 132 -5.17 -1.14 11.31
CA TYR A 132 -5.78 -2.18 12.15
C TYR A 132 -5.30 -3.58 11.78
N CYS A 133 -4.85 -3.81 10.54
CA CYS A 133 -4.19 -5.05 10.15
C CYS A 133 -2.79 -5.12 10.78
N ASP A 134 -2.61 -5.97 11.78
CA ASP A 134 -1.36 -6.10 12.55
C ASP A 134 -0.16 -6.40 11.68
N MET A 135 -0.31 -7.26 10.66
CA MET A 135 0.76 -7.56 9.72
C MET A 135 1.22 -6.31 8.95
N LYS A 136 0.27 -5.50 8.46
CA LYS A 136 0.59 -4.28 7.71
C LYS A 136 1.21 -3.24 8.63
N PHE A 137 0.66 -3.07 9.84
CA PHE A 137 1.22 -2.15 10.83
C PHE A 137 2.63 -2.56 11.27
N TYR A 138 2.87 -3.84 11.54
CA TYR A 138 4.20 -4.36 11.81
C TYR A 138 5.20 -3.97 10.72
N ARG A 139 4.82 -4.12 9.45
CA ARG A 139 5.67 -3.73 8.31
C ARG A 139 5.96 -2.23 8.27
N VAL A 140 5.00 -1.40 8.63
CA VAL A 140 5.22 0.05 8.79
C VAL A 140 6.25 0.33 9.88
N THR A 141 6.17 -0.32 11.04
CA THR A 141 7.14 -0.11 12.14
C THR A 141 8.58 -0.47 11.75
N LYS A 142 8.77 -1.32 10.74
CA LYS A 142 10.08 -1.71 10.21
C LYS A 142 10.71 -0.66 9.29
N ILE A 143 9.97 0.36 8.87
CA ILE A 143 10.51 1.37 7.92
C ILE A 143 11.68 2.14 8.51
N LYS A 144 11.57 2.69 9.73
CA LYS A 144 12.67 3.45 10.35
C LYS A 144 13.95 2.62 10.52
N PRO A 145 13.92 1.43 11.16
CA PRO A 145 15.11 0.58 11.24
C PRO A 145 15.67 0.23 9.86
N PHE A 146 14.81 0.00 8.87
CA PHE A 146 15.27 -0.30 7.52
C PHE A 146 16.02 0.87 6.87
N MET A 147 15.60 2.11 7.09
CA MET A 147 16.29 3.29 6.55
C MET A 147 17.74 3.38 7.00
N GLU A 148 18.04 2.94 8.21
CA GLU A 148 19.40 2.93 8.76
C GLU A 148 20.27 1.82 8.17
N ILE A 149 19.69 0.62 7.99
CA ILE A 149 20.45 -0.59 7.61
C ILE A 149 20.46 -0.86 6.10
N ARG A 150 19.59 -0.21 5.30
CA ARG A 150 19.49 -0.48 3.86
C ARG A 150 20.79 -0.29 3.09
N LYS A 151 21.68 0.55 3.58
CA LYS A 151 23.03 0.77 3.03
C LYS A 151 23.93 -0.47 3.15
N TYR A 152 23.59 -1.43 4.01
CA TYR A 152 24.39 -2.63 4.25
C TYR A 152 24.17 -3.74 3.21
N LYS A 153 23.14 -3.63 2.35
CA LYS A 153 22.88 -4.61 1.30
C LYS A 153 24.09 -4.97 0.43
N PRO A 154 24.92 -4.02 -0.05
CA PRO A 154 26.07 -4.31 -0.90
C PRO A 154 27.33 -4.78 -0.14
N TYR A 155 27.29 -4.82 1.21
CA TYR A 155 28.46 -5.23 2.00
C TYR A 155 28.81 -6.70 1.76
N PRO A 156 30.07 -7.09 1.92
CA PRO A 156 30.53 -8.47 1.70
C PRO A 156 29.71 -9.45 2.53
N LYS A 157 29.39 -10.62 1.94
CA LYS A 157 28.83 -11.74 2.68
C LYS A 157 29.77 -12.06 3.86
N TYR A 158 29.18 -12.37 5.03
CA TYR A 158 29.87 -12.61 6.31
C TYR A 158 30.33 -11.36 7.06
N SER A 159 30.20 -10.15 6.53
CA SER A 159 30.39 -8.94 7.33
C SER A 159 29.28 -8.77 8.37
N VAL A 160 29.55 -8.03 9.44
CA VAL A 160 28.56 -7.72 10.49
C VAL A 160 27.37 -6.96 9.89
N GLU A 161 27.64 -5.99 9.01
CA GLU A 161 26.65 -5.17 8.34
C GLU A 161 25.71 -6.02 7.47
N HIS A 162 26.28 -6.93 6.65
CA HIS A 162 25.45 -7.82 5.83
C HIS A 162 24.63 -8.79 6.69
N LYS A 163 25.15 -9.25 7.84
CA LYS A 163 24.42 -10.07 8.78
C LYS A 163 23.23 -9.32 9.39
N ILE A 164 23.41 -8.05 9.77
CA ILE A 164 22.32 -7.19 10.27
C ILE A 164 21.22 -7.05 9.22
N TYR A 165 21.60 -6.74 7.96
CA TYR A 165 20.65 -6.65 6.85
C TYR A 165 19.92 -7.98 6.62
N SER A 166 20.62 -9.10 6.63
CA SER A 166 20.05 -10.43 6.42
C SER A 166 19.06 -10.81 7.53
N ASN A 167 19.38 -10.52 8.78
CA ASN A 167 18.45 -10.76 9.90
C ASN A 167 17.17 -9.95 9.74
N PHE A 168 17.28 -8.68 9.39
CA PHE A 168 16.11 -7.85 9.11
C PHE A 168 15.24 -8.46 8.00
N MET A 169 15.85 -8.89 6.89
CA MET A 169 15.14 -9.49 5.76
C MET A 169 14.40 -10.77 6.16
N ILE A 170 15.05 -11.63 6.94
CA ILE A 170 14.45 -12.87 7.42
C ILE A 170 13.28 -12.56 8.35
N ASP A 171 13.42 -11.62 9.28
CA ASP A 171 12.35 -11.21 10.19
C ASP A 171 11.14 -10.65 9.45
N TRP A 172 11.39 -9.79 8.44
CA TRP A 172 10.32 -9.27 7.59
C TRP A 172 9.53 -10.37 6.88
N ILE A 173 10.25 -11.33 6.28
CA ILE A 173 9.64 -12.38 5.46
C ILE A 173 8.93 -13.42 6.33
N LYS A 174 9.48 -13.75 7.50
CA LYS A 174 8.91 -14.73 8.42
C LYS A 174 7.61 -14.29 9.04
N TYR A 175 7.44 -13.00 9.28
CA TYR A 175 6.27 -12.52 9.99
C TYR A 175 4.99 -12.92 9.25
N GLU A 176 4.18 -13.76 9.89
CA GLU A 176 2.92 -14.33 9.36
C GLU A 176 3.05 -15.02 7.98
N ASN A 177 4.24 -15.47 7.60
CA ASN A 177 4.45 -16.23 6.37
C ASN A 177 4.96 -17.65 6.69
N PRO A 178 4.08 -18.65 6.77
CA PRO A 178 4.50 -20.02 7.08
C PRO A 178 5.40 -20.64 6.00
N LEU A 179 5.36 -20.09 4.76
CA LEU A 179 6.18 -20.55 3.63
C LEU A 179 7.40 -19.65 3.37
N TRP A 180 7.86 -18.93 4.38
CA TRP A 180 8.96 -17.95 4.26
C TRP A 180 10.22 -18.53 3.62
N TYR A 181 10.55 -19.81 3.90
CA TYR A 181 11.72 -20.50 3.37
C TYR A 181 11.66 -20.75 1.85
N LYS A 182 10.48 -20.66 1.24
CA LYS A 182 10.29 -20.78 -0.22
C LYS A 182 10.54 -19.46 -0.97
N VAL A 183 10.66 -18.33 -0.26
CA VAL A 183 10.91 -17.03 -0.89
C VAL A 183 12.32 -17.02 -1.51
N PRO A 184 12.47 -16.72 -2.81
CA PRO A 184 13.75 -16.88 -3.53
C PRO A 184 14.94 -16.16 -2.89
N CYS A 185 14.75 -14.91 -2.42
CA CYS A 185 15.84 -14.11 -1.83
C CYS A 185 16.27 -14.61 -0.45
N VAL A 186 15.51 -15.48 0.21
CA VAL A 186 15.85 -16.00 1.56
C VAL A 186 17.09 -16.86 1.53
N LYS A 187 17.31 -17.65 0.46
CA LYS A 187 18.47 -18.54 0.33
C LYS A 187 19.79 -17.79 0.46
N GLU A 188 19.85 -16.56 -0.01
CA GLU A 188 21.05 -15.71 0.07
C GLU A 188 21.37 -15.29 1.51
N HIS A 189 20.37 -15.29 2.40
CA HIS A 189 20.45 -14.82 3.78
C HIS A 189 20.47 -15.95 4.81
N LEU A 190 20.08 -17.18 4.45
CA LEU A 190 20.08 -18.34 5.35
C LEU A 190 21.48 -18.86 5.68
N LEU A 191 22.48 -18.57 4.87
CA LEU A 191 23.86 -19.02 5.05
C LEU A 191 24.50 -18.60 6.39
N TYR A 192 23.81 -17.76 7.17
CA TYR A 192 24.28 -17.25 8.47
C TYR A 192 23.69 -17.98 9.68
N LYS A 193 22.75 -18.91 9.50
CA LYS A 193 22.11 -19.61 10.64
C LYS A 193 22.74 -20.92 11.02
N ASP A 194 23.60 -21.45 10.16
CA ASP A 194 24.19 -22.80 10.32
C ASP A 194 25.67 -22.77 10.72
N LYS A 195 26.08 -21.72 11.48
CA LYS A 195 27.41 -21.67 12.12
C LYS A 195 27.32 -21.18 13.55
#